data_408d29bcb7aa0116ddb54b4d1566eb53
#
_entry.id   408d29bcb7aa0116ddb54b4d1566eb53
#
_cell.length_a   1.000
_cell.length_b   1.000
_cell.length_c   1.000
_cell.angle_alpha   90.00
_cell.angle_beta   90.00
_cell.angle_gamma   90.00
#
_symmetry.space_group_name_H-M   'P 1'
#
loop_
_entity.id
_entity.type
_entity.pdbx_description
1 polymer ?
#
loop_
_entity_poly.entity_id
_entity_poly.type
_entity_poly.pdbx_seq_one_letter_code
_entity_poly.pdbx_strand_id
1 'polypeptide(L)'
;MTQVAILAAEQNRRSWLEQSLRADPSLRIAGVASTFAFLRSLLDENLVEAVVIDAWSGSESEIVRDWLSELLDTLPLVVLCAAPDAWIYNQMIHVGERGAILNRDASVEEIVHAVRAASAGLLVFDASMIPHPEVGDELVVELTAREIQVLRLLAEGLVNREIADRLHISEHTIKFHIRSILAKLGAATRTQAVTRGLRAGLIEL
;
A
#
# COMPACT_ATOMS: atom_id res chain seq x y z
N MET A 1 0.44 -17.05 17.53
CA MET A 1 1.34 -15.94 17.93
C MET A 1 1.87 -15.35 16.64
N THR A 2 1.41 -14.17 16.28
CA THR A 2 1.69 -13.55 14.96
C THR A 2 3.09 -12.93 14.95
N GLN A 3 3.91 -13.28 13.96
CA GLN A 3 5.24 -12.72 13.78
C GLN A 3 5.16 -11.38 13.03
N VAL A 4 5.62 -10.30 13.67
CA VAL A 4 5.45 -8.94 13.18
C VAL A 4 6.82 -8.29 12.95
N ALA A 5 7.02 -7.71 11.77
CA ALA A 5 8.10 -6.77 11.51
C ALA A 5 7.60 -5.34 11.69
N ILE A 6 8.46 -4.45 12.16
CA ILE A 6 8.14 -3.04 12.39
C ILE A 6 9.03 -2.19 11.49
N LEU A 7 8.46 -1.20 10.82
CA LEU A 7 9.18 -0.15 10.12
C LEU A 7 8.82 1.22 10.69
N ALA A 8 9.81 1.90 11.26
CA ALA A 8 9.67 3.28 11.71
C ALA A 8 11.01 4.02 11.58
N ALA A 9 11.04 5.15 10.88
CA ALA A 9 12.27 5.92 10.67
C ALA A 9 12.73 6.61 11.95
N GLU A 10 11.80 7.20 12.70
CA GLU A 10 12.11 7.92 13.94
C GLU A 10 12.47 6.95 15.07
N GLN A 11 13.65 7.14 15.69
CA GLN A 11 14.14 6.25 16.73
C GLN A 11 13.20 6.13 17.94
N ASN A 12 12.66 7.23 18.41
CA ASN A 12 11.73 7.22 19.56
C ASN A 12 10.47 6.44 19.26
N ARG A 13 9.91 6.65 18.06
CA ARG A 13 8.69 5.95 17.61
C ARG A 13 8.95 4.47 17.44
N ARG A 14 10.09 4.13 16.84
CA ARG A 14 10.52 2.75 16.65
C ARG A 14 10.69 2.00 17.99
N SER A 15 11.38 2.62 18.96
CA SER A 15 11.54 2.03 20.29
C SER A 15 10.22 1.87 21.03
N TRP A 16 9.32 2.85 20.91
CA TRP A 16 8.00 2.78 21.51
C TRP A 16 7.17 1.64 20.91
N LEU A 17 7.08 1.53 19.59
CA LEU A 17 6.36 0.45 18.91
C LEU A 17 6.91 -0.92 19.31
N GLU A 18 8.23 -1.08 19.25
CA GLU A 18 8.88 -2.35 19.63
C GLU A 18 8.55 -2.75 21.07
N GLN A 19 8.75 -1.85 22.03
CA GLN A 19 8.53 -2.13 23.44
C GLN A 19 7.05 -2.43 23.72
N SER A 20 6.17 -1.63 23.15
CA SER A 20 4.72 -1.74 23.38
C SER A 20 4.13 -3.01 22.76
N LEU A 21 4.47 -3.33 21.52
CA LEU A 21 3.96 -4.51 20.85
C LEU A 21 4.58 -5.81 21.38
N ARG A 22 5.82 -5.76 21.89
CA ARG A 22 6.47 -6.91 22.54
C ARG A 22 5.82 -7.30 23.86
N ALA A 23 5.12 -6.37 24.52
CA ALA A 23 4.41 -6.64 25.75
C ALA A 23 3.14 -7.49 25.56
N ASP A 24 2.59 -7.54 24.34
CA ASP A 24 1.41 -8.36 24.06
C ASP A 24 1.81 -9.82 23.75
N PRO A 25 1.26 -10.80 24.50
CA PRO A 25 1.64 -12.21 24.35
C PRO A 25 1.16 -12.87 23.04
N SER A 26 0.25 -12.23 22.30
CA SER A 26 -0.23 -12.71 21.01
C SER A 26 0.71 -12.38 19.85
N LEU A 27 1.66 -11.45 20.06
CA LEU A 27 2.59 -10.98 19.05
C LEU A 27 4.03 -11.42 19.36
N ARG A 28 4.81 -11.58 18.31
CA ARG A 28 6.26 -11.78 18.38
C ARG A 28 6.93 -10.84 17.41
N ILE A 29 7.83 -9.98 17.88
CA ILE A 29 8.58 -9.08 17.03
C ILE A 29 9.71 -9.85 16.34
N ALA A 30 9.59 -10.05 15.04
CA ALA A 30 10.59 -10.69 14.19
C ALA A 30 11.80 -9.77 13.95
N GLY A 31 11.55 -8.46 13.85
CA GLY A 31 12.58 -7.48 13.68
C GLY A 31 12.04 -6.06 13.60
N VAL A 32 12.95 -5.07 13.67
CA VAL A 32 12.61 -3.65 13.66
C VAL A 32 13.52 -2.92 12.70
N ALA A 33 12.96 -2.28 11.69
CA ALA A 33 13.66 -1.59 10.63
C ALA A 33 13.51 -0.07 10.73
N SER A 34 14.57 0.65 10.34
CA SER A 34 14.55 2.10 10.20
C SER A 34 14.41 2.56 8.74
N THR A 35 14.61 1.65 7.79
CA THR A 35 14.52 1.90 6.35
C THR A 35 13.84 0.74 5.63
N PHE A 36 13.29 1.00 4.45
CA PHE A 36 12.69 -0.04 3.61
C PHE A 36 13.70 -1.10 3.16
N ALA A 37 14.94 -0.70 2.86
CA ALA A 37 15.99 -1.65 2.47
C ALA A 37 16.29 -2.66 3.59
N PHE A 38 16.32 -2.19 4.84
CA PHE A 38 16.54 -3.06 5.99
C PHE A 38 15.30 -3.93 6.28
N LEU A 39 14.08 -3.39 6.14
CA LEU A 39 12.88 -4.19 6.27
C LEU A 39 12.84 -5.33 5.24
N ARG A 40 13.20 -5.06 4.00
CA ARG A 40 13.29 -6.10 2.95
C ARG A 40 14.24 -7.22 3.35
N SER A 41 15.44 -6.91 3.82
CA SER A 41 16.37 -7.90 4.34
C SER A 41 15.77 -8.72 5.50
N LEU A 42 15.05 -8.05 6.40
CA LEU A 42 14.35 -8.73 7.50
C LEU A 42 13.29 -9.72 7.02
N LEU A 43 12.54 -9.37 5.97
CA LEU A 43 11.51 -10.23 5.40
C LEU A 43 12.10 -11.46 4.69
N ASP A 44 13.27 -11.30 4.04
CA ASP A 44 13.98 -12.39 3.38
C ASP A 44 14.55 -13.41 4.39
N GLU A 45 14.92 -12.96 5.58
CA GLU A 45 15.57 -13.78 6.62
C GLU A 45 14.61 -14.39 7.65
N ASN A 46 13.41 -13.84 7.79
CA ASN A 46 12.48 -14.22 8.87
C ASN A 46 11.09 -14.57 8.33
N LEU A 47 10.44 -15.48 9.06
CA LEU A 47 9.01 -15.75 8.88
C LEU A 47 8.21 -14.57 9.46
N VAL A 48 7.80 -13.64 8.62
CA VAL A 48 6.95 -12.51 9.00
C VAL A 48 5.54 -12.74 8.50
N GLU A 49 4.55 -12.51 9.36
CA GLU A 49 3.13 -12.73 9.06
C GLU A 49 2.36 -11.41 8.94
N ALA A 50 2.92 -10.30 9.43
CA ALA A 50 2.37 -8.95 9.27
C ALA A 50 3.46 -7.89 9.42
N VAL A 51 3.26 -6.73 8.84
CA VAL A 51 4.17 -5.59 8.96
C VAL A 51 3.43 -4.38 9.52
N VAL A 52 3.99 -3.76 10.56
CA VAL A 52 3.53 -2.47 11.09
C VAL A 52 4.44 -1.38 10.55
N ILE A 53 3.86 -0.40 9.87
CA ILE A 53 4.59 0.70 9.23
C ILE A 53 4.14 2.02 9.84
N ASP A 54 5.05 2.75 10.46
CA ASP A 54 4.84 4.15 10.84
C ASP A 54 5.19 5.02 9.63
N ALA A 55 4.16 5.47 8.90
CA ALA A 55 4.31 6.26 7.70
C ALA A 55 4.69 7.72 8.06
N TRP A 56 5.76 8.22 7.47
CA TRP A 56 6.27 9.57 7.67
C TRP A 56 6.36 10.31 6.33
N SER A 57 6.55 11.63 6.40
CA SER A 57 6.84 12.46 5.22
C SER A 57 8.14 12.01 4.55
N GLY A 58 8.09 11.25 3.51
CA GLY A 58 9.23 10.60 2.82
C GLY A 58 8.89 9.21 2.31
N SER A 59 7.77 8.63 2.78
CA SER A 59 7.18 7.42 2.19
C SER A 59 6.56 7.67 0.81
N GLU A 60 6.56 8.91 0.35
CA GLU A 60 5.95 9.36 -0.92
C GLU A 60 6.82 9.10 -2.14
N SER A 61 8.05 8.59 -1.98
CA SER A 61 8.89 8.28 -3.13
C SER A 61 8.28 7.15 -3.95
N GLU A 62 8.36 7.27 -5.28
CA GLU A 62 7.81 6.28 -6.21
C GLU A 62 8.37 4.87 -5.94
N ILE A 63 9.64 4.76 -5.57
CA ILE A 63 10.30 3.49 -5.22
C ILE A 63 9.65 2.85 -3.99
N VAL A 64 9.29 3.65 -2.98
CA VAL A 64 8.64 3.17 -1.76
C VAL A 64 7.21 2.71 -2.06
N ARG A 65 6.49 3.45 -2.91
CA ARG A 65 5.14 3.10 -3.33
C ARG A 65 5.11 1.78 -4.11
N ASP A 66 6.01 1.61 -5.08
CA ASP A 66 6.13 0.37 -5.85
C ASP A 66 6.41 -0.82 -4.93
N TRP A 67 7.30 -0.66 -3.95
CA TRP A 67 7.64 -1.71 -3.02
C TRP A 67 6.51 -2.03 -2.02
N LEU A 68 5.81 -1.00 -1.50
CA LEU A 68 4.62 -1.20 -0.66
C LEU A 68 3.52 -1.95 -1.40
N SER A 69 3.38 -1.66 -2.68
CA SER A 69 2.43 -2.35 -3.56
C SER A 69 2.73 -3.83 -3.69
N GLU A 70 4.00 -4.18 -3.88
CA GLU A 70 4.47 -5.57 -3.94
C GLU A 70 4.24 -6.29 -2.59
N LEU A 71 4.42 -5.59 -1.48
CA LEU A 71 4.26 -6.15 -0.16
C LEU A 71 2.78 -6.39 0.21
N LEU A 72 1.87 -5.51 -0.20
CA LEU A 72 0.43 -5.64 0.05
C LEU A 72 -0.17 -6.94 -0.50
N ASP A 73 0.35 -7.44 -1.61
CA ASP A 73 -0.11 -8.71 -2.20
C ASP A 73 0.36 -9.94 -1.38
N THR A 74 1.44 -9.79 -0.61
CA THR A 74 2.08 -10.91 0.07
C THR A 74 1.80 -10.97 1.57
N LEU A 75 1.77 -9.81 2.23
CA LEU A 75 1.66 -9.69 3.68
C LEU A 75 0.61 -8.64 4.10
N PRO A 76 -0.11 -8.86 5.21
CA PRO A 76 -0.94 -7.84 5.83
C PRO A 76 -0.09 -6.66 6.29
N LEU A 77 -0.47 -5.45 5.88
CA LEU A 77 0.18 -4.21 6.33
C LEU A 77 -0.73 -3.46 7.30
N VAL A 78 -0.17 -3.02 8.42
CA VAL A 78 -0.80 -2.08 9.35
C VAL A 78 -0.07 -0.76 9.25
N VAL A 79 -0.70 0.22 8.61
CA VAL A 79 -0.13 1.54 8.35
C VAL A 79 -0.61 2.52 9.41
N LEU A 80 0.33 3.15 10.11
CA LEU A 80 0.08 4.22 11.07
C LEU A 80 0.44 5.55 10.41
N CYS A 81 -0.52 6.44 10.22
CA CYS A 81 -0.28 7.74 9.58
C CYS A 81 -1.15 8.84 10.18
N ALA A 82 -0.73 10.09 10.08
CA ALA A 82 -1.51 11.23 10.55
C ALA A 82 -2.71 11.52 9.63
N ALA A 83 -2.50 11.35 8.33
CA ALA A 83 -3.55 11.40 7.31
C ALA A 83 -3.13 10.44 6.19
N PRO A 84 -3.99 9.50 5.79
CA PRO A 84 -3.68 8.65 4.65
C PRO A 84 -3.70 9.50 3.39
N ASP A 85 -2.66 9.41 2.57
CA ASP A 85 -2.78 9.95 1.24
C ASP A 85 -3.77 9.11 0.42
N ALA A 86 -4.34 9.70 -0.62
CA ALA A 86 -5.31 9.02 -1.46
C ALA A 86 -4.72 7.74 -2.10
N TRP A 87 -3.41 7.70 -2.29
CA TRP A 87 -2.73 6.54 -2.85
C TRP A 87 -2.76 5.35 -1.87
N ILE A 88 -2.33 5.53 -0.60
CA ILE A 88 -2.34 4.45 0.42
C ILE A 88 -3.76 3.92 0.62
N TYR A 89 -4.74 4.84 0.72
CA TYR A 89 -6.14 4.48 0.88
C TYR A 89 -6.65 3.61 -0.28
N ASN A 90 -6.40 4.06 -1.53
CA ASN A 90 -6.81 3.32 -2.72
C ASN A 90 -6.10 1.97 -2.83
N GLN A 91 -4.81 1.90 -2.46
CA GLN A 91 -4.08 0.64 -2.48
C GLN A 91 -4.67 -0.36 -1.50
N MET A 92 -4.95 0.07 -0.29
CA MET A 92 -5.52 -0.80 0.74
C MET A 92 -6.93 -1.29 0.37
N ILE A 93 -7.76 -0.45 -0.26
CA ILE A 93 -9.13 -0.86 -0.68
C ILE A 93 -9.13 -1.75 -1.92
N HIS A 94 -8.30 -1.42 -2.92
CA HIS A 94 -8.42 -2.04 -4.24
C HIS A 94 -7.43 -3.18 -4.49
N VAL A 95 -6.36 -3.25 -3.72
CA VAL A 95 -5.29 -4.25 -3.88
C VAL A 95 -5.09 -5.06 -2.62
N GLY A 96 -5.12 -4.42 -1.45
CA GLY A 96 -5.00 -5.08 -0.17
C GLY A 96 -6.28 -5.82 0.18
N GLU A 97 -6.30 -7.13 0.02
CA GLU A 97 -7.41 -7.95 0.51
C GLU A 97 -7.44 -7.97 2.05
N ARG A 98 -6.36 -7.53 2.72
CA ARG A 98 -6.13 -7.59 4.16
C ARG A 98 -5.12 -6.54 4.62
N GLY A 99 -5.39 -5.87 5.72
CA GLY A 99 -4.49 -4.85 6.28
C GLY A 99 -5.22 -3.87 7.19
N ALA A 100 -4.54 -2.80 7.59
CA ALA A 100 -5.15 -1.75 8.38
C ALA A 100 -4.55 -0.37 8.08
N ILE A 101 -5.39 0.66 8.16
CA ILE A 101 -4.98 2.07 8.26
C ILE A 101 -5.49 2.61 9.58
N LEU A 102 -4.57 3.02 10.44
CA LEU A 102 -4.87 3.61 11.73
C LEU A 102 -4.25 4.99 11.85
N ASN A 103 -4.83 5.79 12.74
CA ASN A 103 -4.23 7.05 13.15
C ASN A 103 -2.83 6.78 13.73
N ARG A 104 -1.87 7.66 13.46
CA ARG A 104 -0.51 7.56 14.01
C ARG A 104 -0.50 7.54 15.54
N ASP A 105 -1.48 8.19 16.16
CA ASP A 105 -1.65 8.26 17.60
C ASP A 105 -2.50 7.11 18.17
N ALA A 106 -2.80 6.08 17.37
CA ALA A 106 -3.53 4.90 17.82
C ALA A 106 -2.85 4.26 19.03
N SER A 107 -3.67 3.81 19.97
CA SER A 107 -3.21 3.10 21.16
C SER A 107 -2.57 1.75 20.80
N VAL A 108 -1.75 1.23 21.69
CA VAL A 108 -1.14 -0.11 21.52
C VAL A 108 -2.21 -1.18 21.31
N GLU A 109 -3.31 -1.10 22.04
CA GLU A 109 -4.41 -2.07 21.94
C GLU A 109 -5.07 -2.04 20.56
N GLU A 110 -5.32 -0.85 19.99
CA GLU A 110 -5.84 -0.69 18.64
C GLU A 110 -4.89 -1.27 17.59
N ILE A 111 -3.59 -1.02 17.73
CA ILE A 111 -2.57 -1.56 16.81
C ILE A 111 -2.55 -3.10 16.90
N VAL A 112 -2.58 -3.68 18.09
CA VAL A 112 -2.63 -5.15 18.30
C VAL A 112 -3.89 -5.74 17.66
N HIS A 113 -5.05 -5.14 17.89
CA HIS A 113 -6.31 -5.58 17.28
C HIS A 113 -6.26 -5.50 15.75
N ALA A 114 -5.70 -4.42 15.21
CA ALA A 114 -5.54 -4.27 13.77
C ALA A 114 -4.60 -5.31 13.15
N VAL A 115 -3.46 -5.60 13.81
CA VAL A 115 -2.55 -6.68 13.37
C VAL A 115 -3.27 -8.02 13.34
N ARG A 116 -4.01 -8.35 14.39
CA ARG A 116 -4.76 -9.62 14.48
C ARG A 116 -5.85 -9.72 13.42
N ALA A 117 -6.62 -8.64 13.22
CA ALA A 117 -7.68 -8.58 12.22
C ALA A 117 -7.11 -8.71 10.79
N ALA A 118 -6.04 -7.97 10.49
CA ALA A 118 -5.35 -8.03 9.22
C ALA A 118 -4.76 -9.42 8.94
N SER A 119 -4.16 -10.06 9.94
CA SER A 119 -3.66 -11.44 9.84
C SER A 119 -4.78 -12.46 9.67
N ALA A 120 -6.00 -12.16 10.11
CA ALA A 120 -7.20 -12.97 9.87
C ALA A 120 -7.87 -12.71 8.49
N GLY A 121 -7.26 -11.86 7.64
CA GLY A 121 -7.79 -11.56 6.31
C GLY A 121 -8.79 -10.41 6.28
N LEU A 122 -8.85 -9.57 7.31
CA LEU A 122 -9.75 -8.42 7.38
C LEU A 122 -9.05 -7.15 6.96
N LEU A 123 -9.83 -6.22 6.42
CA LEU A 123 -9.42 -4.86 6.16
C LEU A 123 -9.99 -3.94 7.26
N VAL A 124 -9.12 -3.17 7.92
CA VAL A 124 -9.48 -2.33 9.07
C VAL A 124 -9.14 -0.87 8.76
N PHE A 125 -10.09 0.01 8.97
CA PHE A 125 -9.88 1.46 8.89
C PHE A 125 -10.29 2.12 10.20
N ASP A 126 -9.42 2.99 10.69
CA ASP A 126 -9.83 3.93 11.73
C ASP A 126 -10.91 4.85 11.15
N ALA A 127 -12.04 4.96 11.84
CA ALA A 127 -13.19 5.73 11.36
C ALA A 127 -12.84 7.20 11.10
N SER A 128 -11.89 7.77 11.88
CA SER A 128 -11.41 9.14 11.68
C SER A 128 -10.58 9.33 10.42
N MET A 129 -10.11 8.22 9.83
CA MET A 129 -9.24 8.20 8.65
C MET A 129 -9.99 7.94 7.36
N ILE A 130 -11.28 7.58 7.45
CA ILE A 130 -12.11 7.38 6.27
C ILE A 130 -12.39 8.74 5.64
N PRO A 131 -12.00 8.99 4.38
CA PRO A 131 -12.37 10.22 3.72
C PRO A 131 -13.90 10.31 3.68
N HIS A 132 -14.47 11.31 4.33
CA HIS A 132 -15.87 11.63 4.13
C HIS A 132 -15.96 12.33 2.77
N PRO A 133 -16.64 11.76 1.75
CA PRO A 133 -16.91 12.50 0.55
C PRO A 133 -17.76 13.71 0.96
N GLU A 134 -17.20 14.90 0.85
CA GLU A 134 -18.03 16.08 0.84
C GLU A 134 -19.02 15.93 -0.32
N VAL A 135 -20.31 16.15 -0.04
CA VAL A 135 -21.38 15.99 -1.03
C VAL A 135 -21.12 17.01 -2.14
N GLY A 136 -20.47 16.58 -3.20
CA GLY A 136 -20.13 17.46 -4.35
C GLY A 136 -18.77 17.19 -5.01
N ASP A 137 -17.83 16.56 -4.32
CA ASP A 137 -16.59 16.13 -4.96
C ASP A 137 -16.77 14.70 -5.51
N GLU A 138 -16.96 14.59 -6.82
CA GLU A 138 -16.52 13.40 -7.53
C GLU A 138 -15.04 13.23 -7.14
N LEU A 139 -14.71 12.12 -6.47
CA LEU A 139 -13.32 11.74 -6.21
C LEU A 139 -12.64 11.64 -7.58
N VAL A 140 -12.07 12.74 -8.04
CA VAL A 140 -11.18 12.75 -9.21
C VAL A 140 -9.90 12.06 -8.74
N VAL A 141 -9.92 10.75 -8.76
CA VAL A 141 -8.74 9.95 -8.44
C VAL A 141 -7.80 10.06 -9.63
N GLU A 142 -6.91 11.03 -9.56
CA GLU A 142 -5.92 11.25 -10.61
C GLU A 142 -4.98 10.05 -10.72
N LEU A 143 -4.67 9.68 -11.96
CA LEU A 143 -3.61 8.70 -12.22
C LEU A 143 -2.26 9.34 -11.88
N THR A 144 -1.41 8.58 -11.20
CA THR A 144 -0.01 8.97 -10.99
C THR A 144 0.74 9.04 -12.32
N ALA A 145 1.88 9.71 -12.35
CA ALA A 145 2.74 9.77 -13.54
C ALA A 145 3.10 8.35 -14.04
N ARG A 146 3.31 7.40 -13.13
CA ARG A 146 3.62 6.00 -13.45
C ARG A 146 2.42 5.27 -14.05
N GLU A 147 1.24 5.47 -13.51
CA GLU A 147 0.00 4.88 -14.04
C GLU A 147 -0.34 5.44 -15.42
N ILE A 148 -0.07 6.73 -15.68
CA ILE A 148 -0.20 7.32 -17.02
C ILE A 148 0.78 6.67 -17.99
N GLN A 149 2.05 6.44 -17.59
CA GLN A 149 3.02 5.72 -18.42
C GLN A 149 2.54 4.31 -18.75
N VAL A 150 2.07 3.56 -17.75
CA VAL A 150 1.53 2.21 -17.96
C VAL A 150 0.30 2.26 -18.85
N LEU A 151 -0.62 3.21 -18.65
CA LEU A 151 -1.83 3.35 -19.46
C LEU A 151 -1.53 3.66 -20.93
N ARG A 152 -0.49 4.47 -21.21
CA ARG A 152 0.00 4.72 -22.58
C ARG A 152 0.49 3.44 -23.25
N LEU A 153 1.31 2.66 -22.54
CA LEU A 153 1.82 1.39 -23.08
C LEU A 153 0.71 0.34 -23.27
N LEU A 154 -0.34 0.38 -22.41
CA LEU A 154 -1.55 -0.41 -22.64
C LEU A 154 -2.30 0.02 -23.91
N ALA A 155 -2.32 1.31 -24.21
CA ALA A 155 -2.95 1.86 -25.42
C ALA A 155 -2.15 1.48 -26.68
N GLU A 156 -0.82 1.35 -26.58
CA GLU A 156 0.05 0.80 -27.63
C GLU A 156 -0.17 -0.72 -27.85
N GLY A 157 -0.95 -1.39 -26.99
CA GLY A 157 -1.26 -2.81 -27.10
C GLY A 157 -0.24 -3.76 -26.46
N LEU A 158 0.76 -3.26 -25.75
CA LEU A 158 1.81 -4.07 -25.14
C LEU A 158 1.25 -5.02 -24.07
N VAL A 159 1.78 -6.23 -23.96
CA VAL A 159 1.47 -7.15 -22.88
C VAL A 159 2.30 -6.83 -21.63
N ASN A 160 1.86 -7.33 -20.46
CA ASN A 160 2.48 -6.97 -19.17
C ASN A 160 3.99 -7.17 -19.12
N ARG A 161 4.49 -8.24 -19.74
CA ARG A 161 5.93 -8.52 -19.82
C ARG A 161 6.69 -7.46 -20.61
N GLU A 162 6.16 -7.04 -21.76
CA GLU A 162 6.77 -6.00 -22.59
C GLU A 162 6.78 -4.64 -21.90
N ILE A 163 5.70 -4.34 -21.15
CA ILE A 163 5.60 -3.13 -20.32
C ILE A 163 6.64 -3.18 -19.19
N ALA A 164 6.77 -4.34 -18.53
CA ALA A 164 7.73 -4.56 -17.45
C ALA A 164 9.18 -4.34 -17.95
N ASP A 165 9.52 -4.95 -19.09
CA ASP A 165 10.84 -4.79 -19.71
C ASP A 165 11.12 -3.32 -20.08
N ARG A 166 10.12 -2.62 -20.65
CA ARG A 166 10.25 -1.22 -21.08
C ARG A 166 10.38 -0.23 -19.91
N LEU A 167 9.75 -0.55 -18.78
CA LEU A 167 9.75 0.27 -17.59
C LEU A 167 10.79 -0.16 -16.54
N HIS A 168 11.55 -1.24 -16.80
CA HIS A 168 12.57 -1.81 -15.91
C HIS A 168 12.04 -2.19 -14.52
N ILE A 169 10.85 -2.79 -14.47
CA ILE A 169 10.20 -3.29 -13.24
C ILE A 169 9.69 -4.71 -13.44
N SER A 170 9.21 -5.36 -12.38
CA SER A 170 8.68 -6.72 -12.49
C SER A 170 7.32 -6.76 -13.22
N GLU A 171 7.01 -7.88 -13.88
CA GLU A 171 5.67 -8.12 -14.46
C GLU A 171 4.58 -8.07 -13.37
N HIS A 172 4.93 -8.47 -12.15
CA HIS A 172 4.06 -8.42 -11.00
C HIS A 172 3.68 -6.95 -10.66
N THR A 173 4.66 -6.06 -10.63
CA THR A 173 4.45 -4.62 -10.43
C THR A 173 3.56 -4.02 -11.52
N ILE A 174 3.70 -4.47 -12.78
CA ILE A 174 2.80 -4.04 -13.86
C ILE A 174 1.36 -4.50 -13.64
N LYS A 175 1.14 -5.75 -13.24
CA LYS A 175 -0.21 -6.24 -12.92
C LYS A 175 -0.87 -5.38 -11.85
N PHE A 176 -0.08 -4.97 -10.88
CA PHE A 176 -0.50 -4.06 -9.83
C PHE A 176 -0.92 -2.68 -10.37
N HIS A 177 -0.06 -2.01 -11.15
CA HIS A 177 -0.41 -0.71 -11.75
C HIS A 177 -1.68 -0.82 -12.62
N ILE A 178 -1.85 -1.92 -13.35
CA ILE A 178 -3.05 -2.12 -14.15
C ILE A 178 -4.30 -2.23 -13.25
N ARG A 179 -4.24 -2.98 -12.15
CA ARG A 179 -5.37 -3.07 -11.21
C ARG A 179 -5.73 -1.69 -10.65
N SER A 180 -4.72 -0.93 -10.23
CA SER A 180 -4.92 0.43 -9.73
C SER A 180 -5.55 1.34 -10.79
N ILE A 181 -5.05 1.32 -12.03
CA ILE A 181 -5.62 2.07 -13.15
C ILE A 181 -7.09 1.69 -13.40
N LEU A 182 -7.39 0.38 -13.41
CA LEU A 182 -8.75 -0.11 -13.60
C LEU A 182 -9.69 0.43 -12.52
N ALA A 183 -9.27 0.36 -11.27
CA ALA A 183 -10.02 0.86 -10.12
C ALA A 183 -10.25 2.38 -10.20
N LYS A 184 -9.17 3.14 -10.43
CA LYS A 184 -9.21 4.61 -10.53
C LYS A 184 -10.08 5.10 -11.68
N LEU A 185 -10.03 4.43 -12.82
CA LEU A 185 -10.87 4.75 -13.97
C LEU A 185 -12.27 4.09 -13.93
N GLY A 186 -12.56 3.29 -12.89
CA GLY A 186 -13.81 2.53 -12.78
C GLY A 186 -14.01 1.53 -13.93
N ALA A 187 -12.92 1.02 -14.53
CA ALA A 187 -12.94 0.14 -15.70
C ALA A 187 -12.88 -1.33 -15.28
N ALA A 188 -13.70 -2.19 -15.90
CA ALA A 188 -13.65 -3.62 -15.66
C ALA A 188 -12.61 -4.37 -16.51
N THR A 189 -12.11 -3.74 -17.58
CA THR A 189 -11.15 -4.35 -18.51
C THR A 189 -10.09 -3.34 -18.95
N ARG A 190 -8.91 -3.84 -19.38
CA ARG A 190 -7.84 -3.00 -19.91
C ARG A 190 -8.30 -2.13 -21.08
N THR A 191 -9.14 -2.66 -21.96
CA THR A 191 -9.68 -1.92 -23.12
C THR A 191 -10.59 -0.78 -22.65
N GLN A 192 -11.42 -1.01 -21.65
CA GLN A 192 -12.24 0.05 -21.04
C GLN A 192 -11.36 1.13 -20.39
N ALA A 193 -10.27 0.76 -19.69
CA ALA A 193 -9.36 1.71 -19.09
C ALA A 193 -8.72 2.62 -20.15
N VAL A 194 -8.23 2.05 -21.25
CA VAL A 194 -7.67 2.81 -22.37
C VAL A 194 -8.72 3.75 -22.96
N THR A 195 -9.94 3.24 -23.22
CA THR A 195 -11.03 4.05 -23.79
C THR A 195 -11.41 5.23 -22.88
N ARG A 196 -11.47 4.99 -21.55
CA ARG A 196 -11.76 6.04 -20.56
C ARG A 196 -10.62 7.05 -20.45
N GLY A 197 -9.36 6.57 -20.46
CA GLY A 197 -8.17 7.43 -20.45
C GLY A 197 -8.10 8.36 -21.65
N LEU A 198 -8.41 7.86 -22.86
CA LEU A 198 -8.51 8.67 -24.07
C LEU A 198 -9.62 9.72 -23.98
N ARG A 199 -10.82 9.32 -23.53
CA ARG A 199 -11.97 10.25 -23.37
C ARG A 199 -11.72 11.33 -22.33
N ALA A 200 -10.97 11.02 -21.27
CA ALA A 200 -10.60 11.95 -20.22
C ALA A 200 -9.37 12.82 -20.59
N GLY A 201 -8.77 12.63 -21.76
CA GLY A 201 -7.56 13.36 -22.17
C GLY A 201 -6.30 13.03 -21.38
N LEU A 202 -6.29 11.90 -20.66
CA LEU A 202 -5.15 11.46 -19.86
C LEU A 202 -4.02 10.87 -20.72
N ILE A 203 -4.38 10.32 -21.87
CA ILE A 203 -3.47 9.77 -22.88
C ILE A 203 -3.97 10.13 -24.29
N GLU A 204 -3.04 10.11 -25.25
CA GLU A 204 -3.29 10.28 -26.68
C GLU A 204 -2.79 9.02 -27.41
N LEU A 205 -3.38 8.70 -28.58
CA LEU A 205 -2.95 7.61 -29.47
C LEU A 205 -1.94 8.11 -30.50
#